data_aed1acd7db4438f4c051f23da1650697
#
_entry.id   aed1acd7db4438f4c051f23da1650697
#
_cell.length_a   1.000
_cell.length_b   1.000
_cell.length_c   1.000
_cell.angle_alpha   90.00
_cell.angle_beta   90.00
_cell.angle_gamma   90.00
#
_symmetry.space_group_name_H-M   'P 1'
#
loop_
_entity.id
_entity.type
_entity.pdbx_description
1 polymer ?
#
loop_
_entity_poly.entity_id
_entity_poly.type
_entity_poly.pdbx_seq_one_letter_code
_entity_poly.pdbx_strand_id
1 'polypeptide(L)'
;MKQVILILILLASIRAIAQEHLYDRIFFANSPMENSYYYSEVSYSGNSWLKNMSKRLPVNDSVYFTPGNSLEIDYVSSPNGQWQVKLFYRPVRGQDFFSKATHMFMRLFVSSQTDTKQLPAIAIGSKKDENHHFITLHQHISDYKRGKWLTVKVPLRIFQIKDINDVDVILFRQQSNDGKEHIMLIDQVEFLAEEHAPVRSKPILTSAKGYERHIDITWQPIEDSAVKYIKIYRSSDGKNFHPVGIQSTGIARYTDYTDTVQKKYYYKISLLDKNYHEPAASNVVSASTRTMSDEELLDMVQEAHFRYYWEGAEKNSGLALENVHGRRNMIATGASGFGILALITGAERKFITRESLTARFEKIMSFLEKADKFHGAFPHFLNGTTGKVEPFFGPRDNGADLVETSFLAQGMLAAKQYFNKANKREKYIVDRIDRIWKNIEWDWFRKDDSSKFLYWHWSPDQQWVINHKLIGWNETLITYFLAISSPEHGIPASFYYSGWASQSKEAEKYRSGWGQTKDGSLYTNGNIYYGVPLKVGVSNGGPLFFVHYSFLGLDPRKFTDAYCNYFSNNRNIALINYRYC
;
A
#
# COMPACT_ATOMS: atom_id res chain seq x y z
N MET A 1 2.33 48.48 -15.07
CA MET A 1 3.07 47.23 -15.41
C MET A 1 3.47 46.40 -14.20
N LYS A 2 4.12 46.93 -13.17
CA LYS A 2 4.54 46.14 -11.97
C LYS A 2 3.37 45.51 -11.20
N GLN A 3 2.23 46.16 -11.08
CA GLN A 3 1.05 45.58 -10.40
C GLN A 3 0.33 44.50 -11.21
N VAL A 4 0.35 44.60 -12.55
CA VAL A 4 -0.24 43.57 -13.42
C VAL A 4 0.62 42.31 -13.44
N ILE A 5 1.94 42.45 -13.37
CA ILE A 5 2.89 41.33 -13.26
C ILE A 5 2.74 40.63 -11.90
N LEU A 6 2.50 41.37 -10.81
CA LEU A 6 2.28 40.79 -9.47
C LEU A 6 0.98 39.98 -9.41
N ILE A 7 -0.09 40.45 -10.04
CA ILE A 7 -1.39 39.74 -10.12
C ILE A 7 -1.28 38.50 -11.02
N LEU A 8 -0.50 38.55 -12.11
CA LEU A 8 -0.26 37.38 -12.96
C LEU A 8 0.61 36.33 -12.26
N ILE A 9 1.58 36.73 -11.43
CA ILE A 9 2.37 35.80 -10.61
C ILE A 9 1.54 35.21 -9.48
N LEU A 10 0.65 35.98 -8.83
CA LEU A 10 -0.32 35.45 -7.87
C LEU A 10 -1.33 34.50 -8.49
N LEU A 11 -1.84 34.77 -9.69
CA LEU A 11 -2.74 33.87 -10.40
C LEU A 11 -2.05 32.61 -10.93
N ALA A 12 -0.78 32.67 -11.27
CA ALA A 12 0.04 31.52 -11.60
C ALA A 12 0.37 30.64 -10.38
N SER A 13 0.60 31.26 -9.22
CA SER A 13 0.83 30.52 -7.96
C SER A 13 -0.45 29.88 -7.40
N ILE A 14 -1.62 30.48 -7.65
CA ILE A 14 -2.93 29.88 -7.26
C ILE A 14 -3.28 28.67 -8.13
N ARG A 15 -2.84 28.63 -9.41
CA ARG A 15 -3.00 27.43 -10.25
C ARG A 15 -2.05 26.28 -9.95
N ALA A 16 -0.99 26.51 -9.18
CA ALA A 16 -0.06 25.44 -8.77
C ALA A 16 -0.51 24.68 -7.49
N ILE A 17 -1.62 25.07 -6.85
CA ILE A 17 -2.04 24.52 -5.54
C ILE A 17 -3.12 23.44 -5.67
N ALA A 18 -3.63 23.14 -6.85
CA ALA A 18 -4.63 22.09 -7.00
C ALA A 18 -4.36 21.24 -8.23
N GLN A 19 -3.26 20.52 -8.23
CA GLN A 19 -3.20 19.31 -9.01
C GLN A 19 -3.91 18.23 -8.19
N GLU A 20 -5.25 18.26 -8.22
CA GLU A 20 -6.07 17.16 -7.73
C GLU A 20 -5.53 15.88 -8.35
N HIS A 21 -5.09 14.95 -7.52
CA HIS A 21 -4.68 13.62 -7.98
C HIS A 21 -5.96 12.85 -8.35
N LEU A 22 -6.38 12.98 -9.59
CA LEU A 22 -7.51 12.24 -10.13
C LEU A 22 -7.06 10.79 -10.36
N TYR A 23 -7.79 9.87 -9.78
CA TYR A 23 -7.59 8.43 -9.95
C TYR A 23 -8.60 7.88 -10.95
N ASP A 24 -8.14 7.01 -11.85
CA ASP A 24 -9.05 6.20 -12.66
C ASP A 24 -9.78 5.22 -11.72
N ARG A 25 -11.11 5.18 -11.78
CA ARG A 25 -11.89 4.23 -10.99
C ARG A 25 -11.94 2.88 -11.70
N ILE A 26 -11.19 1.92 -11.18
CA ILE A 26 -11.04 0.59 -11.75
C ILE A 26 -11.74 -0.42 -10.83
N PHE A 27 -12.78 -1.08 -11.34
CA PHE A 27 -13.51 -2.12 -10.62
C PHE A 27 -12.83 -3.48 -10.76
N PHE A 28 -12.26 -3.75 -11.93
CA PHE A 28 -11.46 -4.92 -12.18
C PHE A 28 -10.43 -4.65 -13.28
N ALA A 29 -9.20 -5.02 -13.03
CA ALA A 29 -8.12 -5.02 -14.01
C ALA A 29 -7.38 -6.36 -14.06
N ASN A 30 -7.17 -6.99 -12.91
CA ASN A 30 -6.50 -8.27 -12.74
C ASN A 30 -6.68 -8.78 -11.31
N SER A 31 -6.48 -10.06 -11.11
CA SER A 31 -6.43 -10.69 -9.79
C SER A 31 -5.13 -11.50 -9.68
N PRO A 32 -4.24 -11.24 -8.71
CA PRO A 32 -2.98 -12.00 -8.57
C PRO A 32 -3.19 -13.45 -8.14
N MET A 33 -4.34 -13.75 -7.58
CA MET A 33 -4.79 -15.09 -7.20
C MET A 33 -6.29 -15.20 -7.43
N GLU A 34 -6.81 -16.40 -7.54
CA GLU A 34 -8.24 -16.62 -7.58
C GLU A 34 -8.91 -15.96 -6.37
N ASN A 35 -10.00 -15.20 -6.60
CA ASN A 35 -10.73 -14.42 -5.59
C ASN A 35 -9.95 -13.32 -4.86
N SER A 36 -8.77 -12.92 -5.31
CA SER A 36 -7.97 -11.88 -4.66
C SER A 36 -8.22 -10.47 -5.21
N TYR A 37 -9.08 -10.28 -6.22
CA TYR A 37 -9.61 -8.96 -6.56
C TYR A 37 -10.50 -8.44 -5.42
N TYR A 38 -10.88 -7.16 -5.45
CA TYR A 38 -11.46 -6.56 -4.24
C TYR A 38 -12.68 -7.30 -3.72
N TYR A 39 -13.81 -7.33 -4.49
CA TYR A 39 -15.00 -8.05 -4.05
C TYR A 39 -16.08 -8.13 -5.12
N SER A 40 -16.83 -9.22 -5.15
CA SER A 40 -18.11 -9.34 -5.84
C SER A 40 -19.09 -10.14 -4.99
N GLU A 41 -20.38 -9.95 -5.24
CA GLU A 41 -21.46 -10.77 -4.66
C GLU A 41 -22.26 -11.41 -5.79
N VAL A 42 -22.52 -12.70 -5.66
CA VAL A 42 -23.32 -13.49 -6.58
C VAL A 42 -24.58 -13.96 -5.86
N SER A 43 -25.73 -13.73 -6.49
CA SER A 43 -27.02 -14.24 -6.02
C SER A 43 -27.85 -14.79 -7.17
N TYR A 44 -28.61 -15.85 -6.92
CA TYR A 44 -29.57 -16.42 -7.87
C TYR A 44 -30.71 -17.16 -7.16
N SER A 45 -31.80 -17.36 -7.86
CA SER A 45 -33.00 -18.01 -7.34
C SER A 45 -33.76 -18.78 -8.43
N GLY A 46 -34.69 -19.64 -8.01
CA GLY A 46 -35.50 -20.46 -8.91
C GLY A 46 -34.64 -21.41 -9.74
N ASN A 47 -34.94 -21.49 -11.05
CA ASN A 47 -34.19 -22.32 -11.99
C ASN A 47 -33.03 -21.58 -12.68
N SER A 48 -32.76 -20.34 -12.31
CA SER A 48 -31.56 -19.62 -12.78
C SER A 48 -30.35 -19.96 -11.93
N TRP A 49 -29.17 -19.83 -12.51
CA TRP A 49 -27.92 -20.22 -11.87
C TRP A 49 -26.77 -19.30 -12.30
N LEU A 50 -25.77 -19.18 -11.43
CA LEU A 50 -24.52 -18.46 -11.65
C LEU A 50 -23.36 -19.23 -11.01
N LYS A 51 -22.31 -19.46 -11.79
CA LYS A 51 -21.05 -20.01 -11.29
C LYS A 51 -20.43 -19.08 -10.27
N ASN A 52 -20.03 -19.61 -9.14
CA ASN A 52 -19.41 -18.81 -8.11
C ASN A 52 -18.46 -19.61 -7.23
N MET A 53 -17.53 -18.91 -6.58
CA MET A 53 -16.66 -19.42 -5.54
C MET A 53 -16.95 -18.67 -4.25
N SER A 54 -17.58 -19.34 -3.29
CA SER A 54 -17.97 -18.72 -2.01
C SER A 54 -18.76 -17.42 -2.21
N LYS A 55 -19.75 -17.43 -3.11
CA LYS A 55 -20.59 -16.28 -3.52
C LYS A 55 -19.84 -15.15 -4.24
N ARG A 56 -18.66 -15.41 -4.78
CA ARG A 56 -17.87 -14.49 -5.62
C ARG A 56 -17.77 -15.00 -7.05
N LEU A 57 -17.53 -14.10 -8.00
CA LEU A 57 -17.19 -14.48 -9.37
C LEU A 57 -15.81 -15.17 -9.40
N PRO A 58 -15.69 -16.29 -10.13
CA PRO A 58 -14.37 -16.88 -10.39
C PRO A 58 -13.58 -16.04 -11.39
N VAL A 59 -12.25 -16.22 -11.40
CA VAL A 59 -11.38 -15.70 -12.44
C VAL A 59 -11.08 -16.77 -13.48
N ASN A 60 -10.77 -16.35 -14.70
CA ASN A 60 -10.34 -17.19 -15.81
C ASN A 60 -8.91 -16.80 -16.20
N ASP A 61 -7.96 -17.74 -15.98
CA ASP A 61 -6.53 -17.52 -16.23
C ASP A 61 -6.11 -17.86 -17.67
N SER A 62 -7.02 -18.42 -18.46
CA SER A 62 -6.71 -18.90 -19.81
C SER A 62 -7.12 -17.91 -20.91
N VAL A 63 -8.18 -17.14 -20.68
CA VAL A 63 -8.71 -16.17 -21.65
C VAL A 63 -8.81 -14.80 -20.97
N TYR A 64 -7.95 -13.90 -21.33
CA TYR A 64 -7.88 -12.53 -20.78
C TYR A 64 -7.59 -11.51 -21.89
N PHE A 65 -7.97 -10.26 -21.66
CA PHE A 65 -7.63 -9.15 -22.55
C PHE A 65 -6.26 -8.59 -22.21
N THR A 66 -6.00 -8.34 -20.91
CA THR A 66 -4.68 -7.98 -20.38
C THR A 66 -4.07 -9.17 -19.66
N PRO A 67 -2.74 -9.36 -19.72
CA PRO A 67 -2.07 -10.50 -19.08
C PRO A 67 -2.38 -10.61 -17.60
N GLY A 68 -2.71 -11.79 -17.18
CA GLY A 68 -3.12 -12.19 -15.86
C GLY A 68 -4.38 -13.02 -15.95
N ASN A 69 -5.54 -12.40 -15.83
CA ASN A 69 -6.83 -13.08 -15.90
C ASN A 69 -7.98 -12.12 -16.19
N SER A 70 -9.17 -12.69 -16.38
CA SER A 70 -10.43 -11.98 -16.50
C SER A 70 -11.44 -12.50 -15.48
N LEU A 71 -12.53 -11.78 -15.19
CA LEU A 71 -13.64 -12.29 -14.41
C LEU A 71 -14.57 -13.10 -15.29
N GLU A 72 -15.01 -14.26 -14.80
CA GLU A 72 -15.93 -15.16 -15.50
C GLU A 72 -17.35 -15.00 -14.96
N ILE A 73 -18.31 -14.77 -15.86
CA ILE A 73 -19.74 -14.79 -15.59
C ILE A 73 -20.33 -15.91 -16.44
N ASP A 74 -20.53 -17.05 -15.81
CA ASP A 74 -21.09 -18.27 -16.37
C ASP A 74 -22.47 -18.48 -15.74
N TYR A 75 -23.52 -18.45 -16.55
CA TYR A 75 -24.89 -18.32 -16.08
C TYR A 75 -25.92 -19.08 -16.91
N VAL A 76 -27.00 -19.46 -16.26
CA VAL A 76 -28.24 -19.95 -16.85
C VAL A 76 -29.37 -19.00 -16.47
N SER A 77 -30.08 -18.49 -17.47
CA SER A 77 -31.22 -17.60 -17.29
C SER A 77 -32.53 -18.33 -17.58
N SER A 78 -33.35 -18.58 -16.57
CA SER A 78 -34.62 -19.33 -16.68
C SER A 78 -35.82 -18.46 -16.42
N PRO A 79 -37.03 -18.78 -17.01
CA PRO A 79 -38.23 -17.96 -16.83
C PRO A 79 -38.69 -17.78 -15.38
N ASN A 80 -38.46 -18.79 -14.53
CA ASN A 80 -38.89 -18.82 -13.14
C ASN A 80 -37.70 -18.65 -12.18
N GLY A 81 -36.71 -17.85 -12.58
CA GLY A 81 -35.54 -17.58 -11.78
C GLY A 81 -34.98 -16.22 -12.08
N GLN A 82 -34.06 -15.80 -11.25
CA GLN A 82 -33.30 -14.56 -11.42
C GLN A 82 -31.88 -14.77 -10.95
N TRP A 83 -30.96 -14.03 -11.53
CA TRP A 83 -29.59 -13.95 -11.03
C TRP A 83 -29.08 -12.51 -11.09
N GLN A 84 -28.14 -12.19 -10.21
CA GLN A 84 -27.48 -10.89 -10.13
C GLN A 84 -26.03 -11.04 -9.66
N VAL A 85 -25.18 -10.21 -10.22
CA VAL A 85 -23.81 -9.96 -9.77
C VAL A 85 -23.69 -8.52 -9.33
N LYS A 86 -23.01 -8.29 -8.21
CA LYS A 86 -22.52 -6.97 -7.79
C LYS A 86 -20.99 -7.01 -7.80
N LEU A 87 -20.38 -6.13 -8.56
CA LEU A 87 -18.93 -5.94 -8.60
C LEU A 87 -18.58 -4.62 -7.90
N PHE A 88 -17.81 -4.68 -6.83
CA PHE A 88 -17.55 -3.53 -5.97
C PHE A 88 -16.21 -2.86 -6.28
N TYR A 89 -16.20 -1.54 -6.22
CA TYR A 89 -14.99 -0.73 -6.20
C TYR A 89 -14.39 -0.73 -4.79
N ARG A 90 -13.06 -0.85 -4.73
CA ARG A 90 -12.32 -0.68 -3.47
C ARG A 90 -12.04 0.80 -3.23
N PRO A 91 -12.75 1.48 -2.31
CA PRO A 91 -12.39 2.83 -1.95
C PRO A 91 -11.03 2.80 -1.25
N VAL A 92 -10.10 3.60 -1.76
CA VAL A 92 -8.80 3.82 -1.12
C VAL A 92 -8.89 5.15 -0.38
N ARG A 93 -8.67 5.14 0.92
CA ARG A 93 -8.67 6.36 1.74
C ARG A 93 -7.71 7.39 1.15
N GLY A 94 -8.14 8.64 1.09
CA GLY A 94 -7.34 9.74 0.57
C GLY A 94 -7.15 9.75 -0.94
N GLN A 95 -7.80 8.87 -1.70
CA GLN A 95 -7.98 9.05 -3.13
C GLN A 95 -9.11 10.04 -3.36
N ASP A 96 -8.75 11.14 -4.01
CA ASP A 96 -9.69 12.19 -4.36
C ASP A 96 -10.52 11.79 -5.60
N PHE A 97 -11.42 12.65 -5.99
CA PHE A 97 -12.47 12.41 -6.97
C PHE A 97 -11.93 12.05 -8.37
N PHE A 98 -12.68 11.22 -9.09
CA PHE A 98 -12.45 10.94 -10.51
C PHE A 98 -13.42 11.75 -11.40
N SER A 99 -13.60 13.02 -11.11
CA SER A 99 -14.60 13.93 -11.69
C SER A 99 -14.54 14.11 -13.22
N LYS A 100 -13.48 13.60 -13.88
CA LYS A 100 -13.31 13.72 -15.35
C LYS A 100 -13.79 12.49 -16.13
N ALA A 101 -14.25 11.43 -15.48
CA ALA A 101 -14.79 10.28 -16.17
C ALA A 101 -16.14 10.64 -16.82
N THR A 102 -16.29 10.27 -18.08
CA THR A 102 -17.52 10.48 -18.86
C THR A 102 -18.16 9.18 -19.30
N HIS A 103 -17.39 8.10 -19.29
CA HIS A 103 -17.81 6.79 -19.78
C HIS A 103 -17.37 5.67 -18.84
N MET A 104 -18.18 4.64 -18.75
CA MET A 104 -17.78 3.31 -18.31
C MET A 104 -17.21 2.57 -19.51
N PHE A 105 -16.03 1.99 -19.33
CA PHE A 105 -15.39 1.08 -20.27
C PHE A 105 -15.30 -0.31 -19.66
N MET A 106 -15.45 -1.32 -20.51
CA MET A 106 -15.25 -2.70 -20.15
C MET A 106 -14.77 -3.48 -21.38
N ARG A 107 -13.85 -4.41 -21.18
CA ARG A 107 -13.54 -5.42 -22.19
C ARG A 107 -14.41 -6.62 -21.92
N LEU A 108 -15.08 -7.09 -22.98
CA LEU A 108 -16.05 -8.17 -22.93
C LEU A 108 -15.65 -9.26 -23.93
N PHE A 109 -15.52 -10.47 -23.47
CA PHE A 109 -15.42 -11.65 -24.33
C PHE A 109 -16.70 -12.46 -24.20
N VAL A 110 -17.27 -12.86 -25.33
CA VAL A 110 -18.51 -13.64 -25.35
C VAL A 110 -18.25 -14.97 -26.05
N SER A 111 -18.63 -16.06 -25.41
CA SER A 111 -18.45 -17.39 -25.95
C SER A 111 -19.18 -17.60 -27.30
N SER A 112 -18.77 -18.59 -28.07
CA SER A 112 -19.38 -18.88 -29.39
C SER A 112 -20.86 -19.25 -29.32
N GLN A 113 -21.36 -19.66 -28.15
CA GLN A 113 -22.74 -20.12 -27.94
C GLN A 113 -23.66 -19.00 -27.46
N THR A 114 -23.14 -17.83 -27.07
CA THR A 114 -23.90 -16.69 -26.53
C THR A 114 -24.13 -15.65 -27.61
N ASP A 115 -25.35 -15.15 -27.72
CA ASP A 115 -25.72 -14.06 -28.61
C ASP A 115 -25.96 -12.75 -27.80
N THR A 116 -26.05 -11.60 -28.47
CA THR A 116 -26.29 -10.31 -27.84
C THR A 116 -27.57 -10.27 -27.00
N LYS A 117 -28.59 -11.01 -27.41
CA LYS A 117 -29.89 -11.06 -26.71
C LYS A 117 -29.83 -11.78 -25.36
N GLN A 118 -28.81 -12.63 -25.14
CA GLN A 118 -28.62 -13.34 -23.89
C GLN A 118 -27.76 -12.54 -22.88
N LEU A 119 -27.11 -11.46 -23.33
CA LEU A 119 -26.29 -10.64 -22.44
C LEU A 119 -27.12 -10.00 -21.31
N PRO A 120 -26.55 -9.83 -20.12
CA PRO A 120 -27.26 -9.25 -18.98
C PRO A 120 -27.59 -7.78 -19.18
N ALA A 121 -28.52 -7.28 -18.39
CA ALA A 121 -28.65 -5.85 -18.14
C ALA A 121 -27.58 -5.39 -17.16
N ILE A 122 -27.13 -4.15 -17.28
CA ILE A 122 -26.10 -3.54 -16.44
C ILE A 122 -26.60 -2.26 -15.78
N ALA A 123 -26.20 -2.03 -14.53
CA ALA A 123 -26.41 -0.78 -13.81
C ALA A 123 -25.16 -0.39 -13.05
N ILE A 124 -25.06 0.87 -12.67
CA ILE A 124 -24.05 1.37 -11.74
C ILE A 124 -24.74 2.19 -10.65
N GLY A 125 -24.12 2.29 -9.47
CA GLY A 125 -24.67 3.07 -8.38
C GLY A 125 -23.89 2.93 -7.09
N SER A 126 -24.51 3.34 -5.98
CA SER A 126 -23.97 3.11 -4.64
C SER A 126 -24.51 1.80 -4.07
N LYS A 127 -23.65 1.07 -3.34
CA LYS A 127 -24.08 -0.12 -2.57
C LYS A 127 -25.15 0.19 -1.52
N LYS A 128 -25.37 1.47 -1.20
CA LYS A 128 -26.41 1.93 -0.26
C LYS A 128 -27.76 2.10 -0.94
N ASP A 129 -27.79 2.15 -2.28
CA ASP A 129 -29.03 2.34 -3.02
C ASP A 129 -29.74 1.01 -3.22
N GLU A 130 -31.05 0.99 -3.03
CA GLU A 130 -31.89 -0.19 -3.27
C GLU A 130 -32.33 -0.28 -4.74
N ASN A 131 -32.47 0.85 -5.41
CA ASN A 131 -32.94 0.95 -6.79
C ASN A 131 -31.86 1.48 -7.72
N HIS A 132 -31.58 0.72 -8.78
CA HIS A 132 -30.63 1.07 -9.82
C HIS A 132 -31.30 1.13 -11.19
N HIS A 133 -30.86 2.07 -12.03
CA HIS A 133 -31.32 2.17 -13.42
C HIS A 133 -30.53 1.21 -14.30
N PHE A 134 -31.19 0.12 -14.72
CA PHE A 134 -30.60 -0.89 -15.59
C PHE A 134 -30.76 -0.55 -17.06
N ILE A 135 -29.70 -0.74 -17.83
CA ILE A 135 -29.66 -0.59 -19.28
C ILE A 135 -29.30 -1.91 -19.94
N THR A 136 -29.63 -2.03 -21.19
CA THR A 136 -29.33 -3.22 -21.99
C THR A 136 -27.91 -3.17 -22.54
N LEU A 137 -27.05 -4.10 -22.12
CA LEU A 137 -25.62 -4.08 -22.42
C LEU A 137 -25.32 -4.14 -23.93
N HIS A 138 -26.03 -4.94 -24.69
CA HIS A 138 -25.76 -5.16 -26.12
C HIS A 138 -25.87 -3.89 -26.98
N GLN A 139 -26.64 -2.89 -26.56
CA GLN A 139 -26.78 -1.63 -27.28
C GLN A 139 -25.52 -0.76 -27.26
N HIS A 140 -24.57 -1.10 -26.41
CA HIS A 140 -23.32 -0.37 -26.21
C HIS A 140 -22.09 -1.14 -26.67
N ILE A 141 -22.28 -2.15 -27.50
CA ILE A 141 -21.21 -2.97 -28.10
C ILE A 141 -21.16 -2.62 -29.60
N SER A 142 -20.02 -2.07 -30.03
CA SER A 142 -19.72 -1.93 -31.44
C SER A 142 -19.10 -3.22 -31.98
N ASP A 143 -19.42 -3.58 -33.24
CA ASP A 143 -18.82 -4.70 -33.96
C ASP A 143 -18.86 -6.05 -33.21
N TYR A 144 -20.03 -6.45 -32.73
CA TYR A 144 -20.21 -7.71 -32.01
C TYR A 144 -19.67 -8.90 -32.80
N LYS A 145 -18.69 -9.58 -32.19
CA LYS A 145 -18.06 -10.81 -32.73
C LYS A 145 -17.87 -11.82 -31.60
N ARG A 146 -18.45 -13.01 -31.76
CA ARG A 146 -18.26 -14.13 -30.82
C ARG A 146 -16.80 -14.60 -30.82
N GLY A 147 -16.31 -15.03 -29.66
CA GLY A 147 -14.95 -15.54 -29.50
C GLY A 147 -13.84 -14.51 -29.66
N LYS A 148 -14.18 -13.22 -29.55
CA LYS A 148 -13.21 -12.10 -29.56
C LYS A 148 -13.49 -11.13 -28.43
N TRP A 149 -12.46 -10.44 -28.00
CA TRP A 149 -12.59 -9.32 -27.06
C TRP A 149 -13.22 -8.12 -27.75
N LEU A 150 -14.24 -7.60 -27.13
CA LEU A 150 -15.04 -6.46 -27.58
C LEU A 150 -14.82 -5.29 -26.62
N THR A 151 -15.03 -4.07 -27.12
CA THR A 151 -15.07 -2.88 -26.26
C THR A 151 -16.52 -2.52 -25.99
N VAL A 152 -16.90 -2.47 -24.72
CA VAL A 152 -18.13 -1.86 -24.23
C VAL A 152 -17.80 -0.45 -23.80
N LYS A 153 -18.57 0.54 -24.31
CA LYS A 153 -18.40 1.95 -23.98
C LYS A 153 -19.77 2.55 -23.69
N VAL A 154 -20.00 2.92 -22.44
CA VAL A 154 -21.30 3.43 -21.98
C VAL A 154 -21.15 4.83 -21.41
N PRO A 155 -21.81 5.85 -21.96
CA PRO A 155 -21.83 7.17 -21.35
C PRO A 155 -22.44 7.12 -19.94
N LEU A 156 -21.76 7.63 -18.93
CA LEU A 156 -22.21 7.57 -17.53
C LEU A 156 -23.56 8.24 -17.29
N ARG A 157 -23.90 9.28 -18.07
CA ARG A 157 -25.19 9.97 -17.98
C ARG A 157 -26.41 9.08 -18.23
N ILE A 158 -26.25 7.95 -18.93
CA ILE A 158 -27.35 7.03 -19.24
C ILE A 158 -27.84 6.30 -17.99
N PHE A 159 -26.98 6.09 -17.02
CA PHE A 159 -27.29 5.39 -15.77
C PHE A 159 -28.11 6.23 -14.77
N GLN A 160 -28.38 7.51 -15.07
CA GLN A 160 -29.19 8.41 -14.23
C GLN A 160 -28.69 8.53 -12.78
N ILE A 161 -27.38 8.48 -12.58
CA ILE A 161 -26.74 8.64 -11.27
C ILE A 161 -26.76 10.12 -10.84
N LYS A 162 -26.94 10.37 -9.54
CA LYS A 162 -26.96 11.73 -8.97
C LYS A 162 -25.56 12.31 -8.84
N ASP A 163 -24.65 11.54 -8.26
CA ASP A 163 -23.23 11.89 -8.12
C ASP A 163 -22.37 10.67 -8.50
N ILE A 164 -21.49 10.88 -9.47
CA ILE A 164 -20.56 9.83 -9.92
C ILE A 164 -19.58 9.41 -8.83
N ASN A 165 -19.28 10.29 -7.87
CA ASN A 165 -18.37 9.98 -6.77
C ASN A 165 -18.95 8.96 -5.78
N ASP A 166 -20.27 8.84 -5.72
CA ASP A 166 -20.95 7.86 -4.87
C ASP A 166 -21.00 6.46 -5.50
N VAL A 167 -20.62 6.32 -6.77
CA VAL A 167 -20.66 5.02 -7.46
C VAL A 167 -19.56 4.11 -6.95
N ASP A 168 -19.93 3.05 -6.25
CA ASP A 168 -19.02 2.03 -5.70
C ASP A 168 -19.40 0.60 -6.11
N VAL A 169 -20.44 0.42 -6.94
CA VAL A 169 -20.90 -0.88 -7.43
C VAL A 169 -21.32 -0.84 -8.89
N ILE A 170 -20.97 -1.89 -9.62
CA ILE A 170 -21.52 -2.23 -10.94
C ILE A 170 -22.34 -3.50 -10.77
N LEU A 171 -23.55 -3.51 -11.33
CA LEU A 171 -24.49 -4.62 -11.24
C LEU A 171 -24.73 -5.24 -12.60
N PHE A 172 -24.71 -6.55 -12.66
CA PHE A 172 -25.18 -7.34 -13.80
C PHE A 172 -26.37 -8.15 -13.34
N ARG A 173 -27.45 -8.18 -14.11
CA ARG A 173 -28.60 -9.03 -13.80
C ARG A 173 -29.16 -9.71 -15.03
N GLN A 174 -29.88 -10.78 -14.78
CA GLN A 174 -30.61 -11.54 -15.79
C GLN A 174 -31.50 -10.61 -16.62
N GLN A 175 -31.43 -10.79 -17.95
CA GLN A 175 -32.29 -10.09 -18.91
C GLN A 175 -33.03 -11.08 -19.83
N SER A 176 -32.37 -12.17 -20.24
CA SER A 176 -32.95 -13.27 -21.04
C SER A 176 -33.46 -14.40 -20.15
N ASN A 177 -34.15 -15.37 -20.74
CA ASN A 177 -34.73 -16.50 -20.01
C ASN A 177 -34.82 -17.77 -20.88
N ASP A 178 -33.83 -18.02 -21.73
CA ASP A 178 -33.83 -19.16 -22.68
C ASP A 178 -33.45 -20.52 -22.04
N GLY A 179 -33.08 -20.55 -20.76
CA GLY A 179 -32.74 -21.76 -20.00
C GLY A 179 -31.44 -22.42 -20.41
N LYS A 180 -30.60 -21.76 -21.20
CA LYS A 180 -29.31 -22.28 -21.67
C LYS A 180 -28.15 -21.66 -20.88
N GLU A 181 -27.03 -22.39 -20.88
CA GLU A 181 -25.79 -21.93 -20.31
C GLU A 181 -25.08 -20.92 -21.24
N HIS A 182 -24.64 -19.82 -20.66
CA HIS A 182 -23.94 -18.75 -21.35
C HIS A 182 -22.70 -18.33 -20.56
N ILE A 183 -21.60 -18.11 -21.27
CA ILE A 183 -20.33 -17.67 -20.68
C ILE A 183 -19.93 -16.35 -21.31
N MET A 184 -19.66 -15.37 -20.45
CA MET A 184 -18.98 -14.15 -20.82
C MET A 184 -17.82 -13.86 -19.85
N LEU A 185 -16.74 -13.28 -20.36
CA LEU A 185 -15.62 -12.84 -19.56
C LEU A 185 -15.53 -11.31 -19.61
N ILE A 186 -15.23 -10.72 -18.49
CA ILE A 186 -15.03 -9.26 -18.40
C ILE A 186 -13.63 -8.94 -17.90
N ASP A 187 -13.04 -7.90 -18.47
CA ASP A 187 -11.71 -7.42 -18.11
C ASP A 187 -11.68 -5.89 -18.22
N GLN A 188 -10.77 -5.24 -17.51
CA GLN A 188 -10.57 -3.79 -17.55
C GLN A 188 -11.88 -3.01 -17.39
N VAL A 189 -12.58 -3.25 -16.27
CA VAL A 189 -13.85 -2.58 -15.94
C VAL A 189 -13.56 -1.28 -15.21
N GLU A 190 -13.78 -0.14 -15.88
CA GLU A 190 -13.26 1.15 -15.41
C GLU A 190 -14.07 2.36 -15.87
N PHE A 191 -13.90 3.49 -15.18
CA PHE A 191 -14.48 4.77 -15.55
C PHE A 191 -13.38 5.72 -16.04
N LEU A 192 -13.50 6.20 -17.28
CA LEU A 192 -12.51 7.05 -17.92
C LEU A 192 -13.18 8.22 -18.65
N ALA A 193 -12.38 9.22 -18.98
CA ALA A 193 -12.76 10.23 -19.99
C ALA A 193 -12.87 9.56 -21.38
N GLU A 194 -13.60 10.18 -22.30
CA GLU A 194 -13.79 9.63 -23.64
C GLU A 194 -12.54 9.72 -24.51
N GLU A 195 -11.86 10.87 -24.42
CA GLU A 195 -10.68 11.16 -25.23
C GLU A 195 -9.40 11.11 -24.38
N HIS A 196 -8.36 10.53 -24.96
CA HIS A 196 -7.05 10.41 -24.32
C HIS A 196 -5.95 10.79 -25.31
N ALA A 197 -4.89 11.42 -24.78
CA ALA A 197 -3.70 11.70 -25.56
C ALA A 197 -3.00 10.38 -25.98
N PRO A 198 -2.44 10.30 -27.19
CA PRO A 198 -1.66 9.15 -27.60
C PRO A 198 -0.32 9.10 -26.86
N VAL A 199 0.17 7.89 -26.61
CA VAL A 199 1.52 7.66 -26.08
C VAL A 199 2.58 8.12 -27.09
N ARG A 200 3.53 8.93 -26.64
CA ARG A 200 4.63 9.47 -27.46
C ARG A 200 6.00 8.93 -27.05
N SER A 201 6.13 8.42 -25.85
CA SER A 201 7.38 7.89 -25.33
C SER A 201 7.66 6.49 -25.88
N LYS A 202 8.95 6.15 -25.98
CA LYS A 202 9.42 4.80 -26.32
C LYS A 202 10.05 4.17 -25.09
N PRO A 203 9.67 2.95 -24.71
CA PRO A 203 10.26 2.30 -23.56
C PRO A 203 11.68 1.80 -23.83
N ILE A 204 12.54 1.84 -22.81
CA ILE A 204 13.93 1.34 -22.87
C ILE A 204 14.15 0.41 -21.68
N LEU A 205 14.36 -0.88 -21.96
CA LEU A 205 14.81 -1.83 -20.95
C LEU A 205 16.28 -1.59 -20.60
N THR A 206 16.59 -1.50 -19.31
CA THR A 206 17.93 -1.23 -18.80
C THR A 206 18.64 -2.49 -18.35
N SER A 207 17.93 -3.48 -17.78
CA SER A 207 18.55 -4.72 -17.35
C SER A 207 17.55 -5.88 -17.25
N ALA A 208 18.11 -7.10 -17.21
CA ALA A 208 17.45 -8.31 -16.72
C ALA A 208 18.41 -9.04 -15.78
N LYS A 209 17.94 -9.46 -14.59
CA LYS A 209 18.71 -10.17 -13.58
C LYS A 209 18.00 -11.46 -13.22
N GLY A 210 18.66 -12.60 -13.45
CA GLY A 210 18.11 -13.92 -13.13
C GLY A 210 18.40 -14.31 -11.69
N TYR A 211 17.38 -14.86 -11.04
CA TYR A 211 17.40 -15.51 -9.73
C TYR A 211 17.10 -17.01 -9.90
N GLU A 212 16.69 -17.70 -8.86
CA GLU A 212 16.48 -19.15 -8.95
C GLU A 212 15.25 -19.49 -9.81
N ARG A 213 14.10 -18.86 -9.53
CA ARG A 213 12.83 -19.14 -10.19
C ARG A 213 12.14 -17.92 -10.75
N HIS A 214 12.85 -16.79 -10.84
CA HIS A 214 12.30 -15.57 -11.42
C HIS A 214 13.40 -14.73 -12.07
N ILE A 215 12.97 -13.79 -12.89
CA ILE A 215 13.82 -12.80 -13.52
C ILE A 215 13.23 -11.43 -13.24
N ASP A 216 14.04 -10.56 -12.64
CA ASP A 216 13.73 -9.13 -12.53
C ASP A 216 14.16 -8.42 -13.80
N ILE A 217 13.24 -7.65 -14.37
CA ILE A 217 13.53 -6.76 -15.48
C ILE A 217 13.29 -5.31 -15.05
N THR A 218 14.15 -4.41 -15.49
CA THR A 218 14.05 -2.99 -15.16
C THR A 218 14.10 -2.15 -16.43
N TRP A 219 13.53 -0.95 -16.36
CA TRP A 219 13.49 0.00 -17.47
C TRP A 219 13.68 1.45 -17.00
N GLN A 220 13.89 2.36 -17.94
CA GLN A 220 13.90 3.78 -17.62
C GLN A 220 12.51 4.23 -17.17
N PRO A 221 12.40 5.03 -16.09
CA PRO A 221 11.10 5.53 -15.60
C PRO A 221 10.29 6.17 -16.72
N ILE A 222 9.00 5.85 -16.76
CA ILE A 222 8.05 6.37 -17.75
C ILE A 222 7.27 7.51 -17.10
N GLU A 223 7.46 8.73 -17.59
CA GLU A 223 6.79 9.95 -17.10
C GLU A 223 5.64 10.42 -18.00
N ASP A 224 5.39 9.71 -19.12
CA ASP A 224 4.32 10.03 -20.06
C ASP A 224 2.96 9.70 -19.45
N SER A 225 2.17 10.72 -19.15
CA SER A 225 0.84 10.59 -18.53
C SER A 225 -0.22 9.93 -19.43
N ALA A 226 0.06 9.79 -20.74
CA ALA A 226 -0.78 9.05 -21.66
C ALA A 226 -0.64 7.53 -21.50
N VAL A 227 0.45 7.06 -20.87
CA VAL A 227 0.69 5.64 -20.63
C VAL A 227 -0.20 5.17 -19.48
N LYS A 228 -0.99 4.15 -19.76
CA LYS A 228 -1.79 3.45 -18.76
C LYS A 228 -1.01 2.32 -18.11
N TYR A 229 -0.48 1.42 -18.93
CA TYR A 229 0.30 0.26 -18.47
C TYR A 229 1.55 0.06 -19.31
N ILE A 230 2.51 -0.59 -18.69
CA ILE A 230 3.66 -1.20 -19.34
C ILE A 230 3.34 -2.69 -19.48
N LYS A 231 3.35 -3.22 -20.70
CA LYS A 231 3.07 -4.62 -20.99
C LYS A 231 4.38 -5.37 -21.20
N ILE A 232 4.53 -6.47 -20.51
CA ILE A 232 5.76 -7.25 -20.44
C ILE A 232 5.61 -8.50 -21.32
N TYR A 233 6.60 -8.73 -22.13
CA TYR A 233 6.67 -9.90 -23.02
C TYR A 233 7.89 -10.75 -22.71
N ARG A 234 7.71 -12.06 -22.66
CA ARG A 234 8.75 -13.08 -22.51
C ARG A 234 8.84 -13.97 -23.74
N SER A 235 10.06 -14.40 -24.05
CA SER A 235 10.35 -15.41 -25.06
C SER A 235 11.41 -16.38 -24.57
N SER A 236 11.31 -17.65 -24.94
CA SER A 236 12.36 -18.65 -24.68
C SER A 236 13.36 -18.80 -25.83
N ASP A 237 13.02 -18.31 -27.02
CA ASP A 237 13.83 -18.43 -28.25
C ASP A 237 14.34 -17.10 -28.81
N GLY A 238 13.94 -15.97 -28.18
CA GLY A 238 14.28 -14.62 -28.61
C GLY A 238 13.54 -14.13 -29.86
N LYS A 239 12.60 -14.91 -30.38
CA LYS A 239 11.82 -14.61 -31.61
C LYS A 239 10.33 -14.53 -31.32
N ASN A 240 9.78 -15.54 -30.65
CA ASN A 240 8.36 -15.66 -30.33
C ASN A 240 8.10 -15.11 -28.93
N PHE A 241 7.51 -13.92 -28.86
CA PHE A 241 7.22 -13.23 -27.59
C PHE A 241 5.76 -13.32 -27.21
N HIS A 242 5.51 -13.76 -25.96
CA HIS A 242 4.18 -13.86 -25.38
C HIS A 242 4.04 -12.87 -24.21
N PRO A 243 2.89 -12.21 -24.05
CA PRO A 243 2.66 -11.32 -22.92
C PRO A 243 2.60 -12.14 -21.62
N VAL A 244 3.28 -11.66 -20.56
CA VAL A 244 3.33 -12.33 -19.25
C VAL A 244 2.83 -11.44 -18.10
N GLY A 245 2.66 -10.14 -18.33
CA GLY A 245 2.16 -9.24 -17.31
C GLY A 245 1.95 -7.82 -17.79
N ILE A 246 1.31 -7.04 -16.93
CA ILE A 246 1.20 -5.59 -17.03
C ILE A 246 1.71 -4.95 -15.74
N GLN A 247 2.26 -3.74 -15.83
CA GLN A 247 2.78 -2.97 -14.71
C GLN A 247 2.35 -1.51 -14.84
N SER A 248 1.99 -0.86 -13.73
CA SER A 248 1.74 0.58 -13.71
C SER A 248 3.04 1.38 -13.90
N THR A 249 2.93 2.63 -14.36
CA THR A 249 4.09 3.50 -14.63
C THR A 249 4.88 3.90 -13.38
N GLY A 250 4.31 3.78 -12.18
CA GLY A 250 4.94 4.21 -10.93
C GLY A 250 6.15 3.38 -10.49
N ILE A 251 6.31 2.16 -11.03
CA ILE A 251 7.39 1.24 -10.69
C ILE A 251 8.09 0.83 -11.98
N ALA A 252 9.41 1.06 -12.06
CA ALA A 252 10.22 0.77 -13.24
C ALA A 252 10.85 -0.64 -13.19
N ARG A 253 10.11 -1.62 -12.68
CA ARG A 253 10.53 -3.01 -12.48
C ARG A 253 9.36 -3.96 -12.62
N TYR A 254 9.64 -5.15 -13.11
CA TYR A 254 8.72 -6.30 -13.08
C TYR A 254 9.48 -7.57 -12.69
N THR A 255 8.92 -8.36 -11.82
CA THR A 255 9.44 -9.68 -11.43
C THR A 255 8.64 -10.76 -12.14
N ASP A 256 9.26 -11.45 -13.06
CA ASP A 256 8.65 -12.54 -13.82
C ASP A 256 8.98 -13.90 -13.20
N TYR A 257 7.99 -14.54 -12.56
CA TYR A 257 8.13 -15.90 -12.06
C TYR A 257 8.13 -16.90 -13.21
N THR A 258 9.18 -17.72 -13.30
CA THR A 258 9.38 -18.64 -14.42
C THR A 258 9.23 -20.12 -14.06
N ASP A 259 9.20 -20.43 -12.76
CA ASP A 259 9.16 -21.80 -12.18
C ASP A 259 10.26 -22.75 -12.68
N THR A 260 11.28 -22.24 -13.36
CA THR A 260 12.29 -23.08 -14.02
C THR A 260 13.68 -22.56 -13.68
N VAL A 261 14.58 -23.46 -13.27
CA VAL A 261 16.00 -23.16 -12.99
C VAL A 261 16.84 -23.41 -14.24
N GLN A 262 17.94 -22.67 -14.40
CA GLN A 262 18.93 -22.83 -15.49
C GLN A 262 18.34 -22.64 -16.89
N LYS A 263 17.37 -21.75 -17.07
CA LYS A 263 16.75 -21.46 -18.34
C LYS A 263 16.93 -20.00 -18.73
N LYS A 264 17.28 -19.75 -19.99
CA LYS A 264 17.42 -18.40 -20.56
C LYS A 264 16.09 -17.91 -21.11
N TYR A 265 15.77 -16.65 -20.78
CA TYR A 265 14.62 -15.94 -21.31
C TYR A 265 15.01 -14.57 -21.86
N TYR A 266 14.22 -14.11 -22.81
CA TYR A 266 14.34 -12.82 -23.48
C TYR A 266 13.11 -11.99 -23.18
N TYR A 267 13.30 -10.70 -22.97
CA TYR A 267 12.22 -9.79 -22.61
C TYR A 267 12.22 -8.55 -23.49
N LYS A 268 11.03 -8.08 -23.79
CA LYS A 268 10.75 -6.74 -24.30
C LYS A 268 9.52 -6.20 -23.60
N ILE A 269 9.35 -4.88 -23.60
CA ILE A 269 8.16 -4.22 -23.06
C ILE A 269 7.57 -3.30 -24.12
N SER A 270 6.29 -3.02 -24.00
CA SER A 270 5.59 -1.99 -24.75
C SER A 270 4.74 -1.13 -23.82
N LEU A 271 4.32 0.02 -24.30
CA LEU A 271 3.46 0.94 -23.58
C LEU A 271 2.04 0.79 -24.11
N LEU A 272 1.07 0.73 -23.20
CA LEU A 272 -0.36 0.76 -23.54
C LEU A 272 -0.91 2.15 -23.20
N ASP A 273 -1.59 2.79 -24.14
CA ASP A 273 -2.39 3.98 -23.87
C ASP A 273 -3.70 3.62 -23.15
N LYS A 274 -4.51 4.61 -22.81
CA LYS A 274 -5.82 4.40 -22.14
C LYS A 274 -6.86 3.72 -23.05
N ASN A 275 -6.63 3.66 -24.35
CA ASN A 275 -7.43 2.91 -25.32
C ASN A 275 -6.86 1.50 -25.59
N TYR A 276 -5.74 1.16 -24.94
CA TYR A 276 -5.00 -0.10 -25.10
C TYR A 276 -4.31 -0.25 -26.46
N HIS A 277 -4.04 0.85 -27.16
CA HIS A 277 -3.15 0.82 -28.32
C HIS A 277 -1.70 0.65 -27.86
N GLU A 278 -0.96 -0.10 -28.65
CA GLU A 278 0.42 -0.54 -28.37
C GLU A 278 1.36 -0.05 -29.48
N PRO A 279 1.91 1.18 -29.37
CA PRO A 279 2.60 1.80 -30.51
C PRO A 279 3.96 1.17 -30.83
N ALA A 280 4.83 0.98 -29.85
CA ALA A 280 6.20 0.50 -30.11
C ALA A 280 6.73 -0.33 -28.93
N ALA A 281 7.51 -1.38 -29.27
CA ALA A 281 8.23 -2.16 -28.28
C ALA A 281 9.63 -1.58 -27.99
N SER A 282 10.18 -1.93 -26.82
CA SER A 282 11.55 -1.62 -26.40
C SER A 282 12.60 -2.42 -27.16
N ASN A 283 13.87 -2.17 -26.85
CA ASN A 283 14.96 -3.11 -27.04
C ASN A 283 14.69 -4.43 -26.30
N VAL A 284 15.44 -5.48 -26.68
CA VAL A 284 15.38 -6.80 -26.02
C VAL A 284 16.54 -6.93 -25.03
N VAL A 285 16.26 -7.44 -23.83
CA VAL A 285 17.25 -7.89 -22.86
C VAL A 285 17.06 -9.37 -22.56
N SER A 286 18.07 -10.03 -21.99
CA SER A 286 17.95 -11.44 -21.60
C SER A 286 18.67 -11.75 -20.30
N ALA A 287 18.16 -12.74 -19.57
CA ALA A 287 18.81 -13.32 -18.40
C ALA A 287 18.50 -14.82 -18.30
N SER A 288 19.31 -15.52 -17.51
CA SER A 288 19.07 -16.93 -17.18
C SER A 288 18.77 -17.07 -15.70
N THR A 289 17.79 -17.89 -15.36
CA THR A 289 17.62 -18.38 -13.99
C THR A 289 18.78 -19.30 -13.62
N ARG A 290 19.11 -19.38 -12.33
CA ARG A 290 20.26 -20.15 -11.84
C ARG A 290 19.99 -20.70 -10.46
N THR A 291 20.65 -21.77 -10.08
CA THR A 291 20.65 -22.24 -8.69
C THR A 291 21.29 -21.18 -7.78
N MET A 292 20.73 -20.98 -6.61
CA MET A 292 21.20 -20.03 -5.61
C MET A 292 21.47 -20.76 -4.31
N SER A 293 22.47 -20.28 -3.55
CA SER A 293 22.70 -20.69 -2.17
C SER A 293 21.69 -20.03 -1.23
N ASP A 294 21.57 -20.56 0.00
CA ASP A 294 20.70 -19.98 1.03
C ASP A 294 21.06 -18.51 1.33
N GLU A 295 22.35 -18.18 1.36
CA GLU A 295 22.83 -16.80 1.54
C GLU A 295 22.40 -15.88 0.41
N GLU A 296 22.50 -16.34 -0.85
CA GLU A 296 22.04 -15.57 -2.00
C GLU A 296 20.50 -15.39 -2.01
N LEU A 297 19.75 -16.41 -1.55
CA LEU A 297 18.30 -16.31 -1.38
C LEU A 297 17.92 -15.30 -0.30
N LEU A 298 18.63 -15.31 0.85
CA LEU A 298 18.43 -14.32 1.91
C LEU A 298 18.79 -12.90 1.44
N ASP A 299 19.87 -12.73 0.70
CA ASP A 299 20.25 -11.44 0.12
C ASP A 299 19.19 -10.93 -0.86
N MET A 300 18.66 -11.81 -1.71
CA MET A 300 17.59 -11.49 -2.63
C MET A 300 16.32 -11.00 -1.90
N VAL A 301 15.92 -11.70 -0.83
CA VAL A 301 14.77 -11.31 -0.01
C VAL A 301 15.00 -9.97 0.68
N GLN A 302 16.18 -9.74 1.24
CA GLN A 302 16.54 -8.46 1.86
C GLN A 302 16.53 -7.32 0.83
N GLU A 303 17.12 -7.54 -0.36
CA GLU A 303 17.10 -6.56 -1.45
C GLU A 303 15.66 -6.24 -1.89
N ALA A 304 14.78 -7.24 -1.96
CA ALA A 304 13.38 -7.05 -2.32
C ALA A 304 12.63 -6.17 -1.30
N HIS A 305 12.83 -6.40 0.00
CA HIS A 305 12.24 -5.54 1.06
C HIS A 305 12.85 -4.14 1.07
N PHE A 306 14.17 -4.02 0.88
CA PHE A 306 14.88 -2.74 0.79
C PHE A 306 14.31 -1.85 -0.33
N ARG A 307 13.92 -2.43 -1.47
CA ARG A 307 13.36 -1.69 -2.61
C ARG A 307 12.09 -0.91 -2.28
N TYR A 308 11.28 -1.36 -1.32
CA TYR A 308 10.13 -0.58 -0.84
C TYR A 308 10.55 0.81 -0.37
N TYR A 309 11.63 0.89 0.39
CA TYR A 309 12.16 2.14 0.94
C TYR A 309 13.05 2.92 -0.01
N TRP A 310 13.64 2.27 -1.01
CA TRP A 310 14.53 2.90 -1.96
C TRP A 310 13.83 3.36 -3.24
N GLU A 311 13.20 2.43 -3.96
CA GLU A 311 12.50 2.67 -5.22
C GLU A 311 11.07 3.20 -4.98
N GLY A 312 10.38 2.71 -3.95
CA GLY A 312 9.02 3.08 -3.57
C GLY A 312 8.89 4.32 -2.71
N ALA A 313 10.00 4.99 -2.33
CA ALA A 313 9.97 6.20 -1.52
C ALA A 313 9.24 7.37 -2.21
N GLU A 314 8.67 8.26 -1.39
CA GLU A 314 8.11 9.52 -1.90
C GLU A 314 9.22 10.37 -2.56
N LYS A 315 8.93 10.87 -3.76
CA LYS A 315 9.96 11.44 -4.65
C LYS A 315 10.61 12.72 -4.13
N ASN A 316 9.87 13.60 -3.45
CA ASN A 316 10.37 14.88 -2.96
C ASN A 316 11.10 14.74 -1.62
N SER A 317 10.54 14.01 -0.68
CA SER A 317 11.12 13.83 0.67
C SER A 317 12.14 12.70 0.76
N GLY A 318 11.98 11.65 -0.04
CA GLY A 318 12.76 10.41 0.04
C GLY A 318 12.34 9.49 1.20
N LEU A 319 11.24 9.78 1.87
CA LEU A 319 10.66 9.02 2.98
C LEU A 319 9.66 7.94 2.50
N ALA A 320 9.26 7.06 3.40
CA ALA A 320 8.37 5.96 3.08
C ALA A 320 6.94 6.43 2.84
N LEU A 321 6.33 5.97 1.74
CA LEU A 321 4.89 6.09 1.53
C LEU A 321 4.12 5.20 2.51
N GLU A 322 2.87 5.54 2.78
CA GLU A 322 1.96 4.65 3.52
C GLU A 322 1.77 3.32 2.79
N ASN A 323 1.53 3.37 1.50
CA ASN A 323 1.55 2.19 0.63
C ASN A 323 1.83 2.59 -0.83
N VAL A 324 2.35 1.66 -1.63
CA VAL A 324 2.73 1.93 -3.04
C VAL A 324 1.54 2.07 -3.99
N HIS A 325 0.36 1.62 -3.61
CA HIS A 325 -0.87 1.72 -4.39
C HIS A 325 -1.81 2.84 -3.91
N GLY A 326 -1.46 3.51 -2.81
CA GLY A 326 -2.20 4.62 -2.23
C GLY A 326 -1.81 5.99 -2.80
N ARG A 327 -2.00 7.01 -1.97
CA ARG A 327 -1.57 8.39 -2.31
C ARG A 327 -0.05 8.46 -2.42
N ARG A 328 0.44 8.81 -3.60
CA ARG A 328 1.88 8.87 -3.89
C ARG A 328 2.65 10.00 -3.18
N ASN A 329 1.98 10.84 -2.46
CA ASN A 329 2.55 11.94 -1.66
C ASN A 329 2.26 11.82 -0.16
N MET A 330 1.63 10.74 0.30
CA MET A 330 1.35 10.53 1.73
C MET A 330 2.44 9.70 2.38
N ILE A 331 3.21 10.34 3.25
CA ILE A 331 4.31 9.75 4.01
C ILE A 331 3.79 9.22 5.33
N ALA A 332 4.17 8.01 5.71
CA ALA A 332 4.00 7.49 7.06
C ALA A 332 5.27 7.76 7.89
N THR A 333 5.14 8.49 8.98
CA THR A 333 6.26 8.96 9.80
C THR A 333 7.05 7.79 10.40
N GLY A 334 6.39 6.86 11.08
CA GLY A 334 7.06 5.70 11.70
C GLY A 334 7.64 4.74 10.68
N ALA A 335 6.91 4.44 9.60
CA ALA A 335 7.45 3.63 8.50
C ALA A 335 8.72 4.25 7.90
N SER A 336 8.81 5.58 7.88
CA SER A 336 10.02 6.30 7.45
C SER A 336 11.21 6.06 8.39
N GLY A 337 10.97 5.92 9.70
CA GLY A 337 11.99 5.52 10.67
C GLY A 337 12.56 4.12 10.40
N PHE A 338 11.68 3.17 10.11
CA PHE A 338 12.10 1.83 9.69
C PHE A 338 12.83 1.86 8.33
N GLY A 339 12.36 2.72 7.42
CA GLY A 339 13.02 2.97 6.14
C GLY A 339 14.45 3.47 6.29
N ILE A 340 14.71 4.36 7.25
CA ILE A 340 16.07 4.84 7.56
C ILE A 340 17.00 3.66 7.93
N LEU A 341 16.54 2.72 8.76
CA LEU A 341 17.30 1.53 9.12
C LEU A 341 17.54 0.62 7.91
N ALA A 342 16.50 0.45 7.07
CA ALA A 342 16.61 -0.32 5.83
C ALA A 342 17.60 0.31 4.84
N LEU A 343 17.64 1.64 4.73
CA LEU A 343 18.57 2.37 3.87
C LEU A 343 20.03 2.16 4.30
N ILE A 344 20.31 2.20 5.61
CA ILE A 344 21.63 1.89 6.18
C ILE A 344 22.01 0.45 5.84
N THR A 345 21.12 -0.50 6.09
CA THR A 345 21.33 -1.92 5.75
C THR A 345 21.61 -2.09 4.25
N GLY A 346 20.87 -1.40 3.39
CA GLY A 346 21.09 -1.44 1.94
C GLY A 346 22.48 -0.97 1.50
N ALA A 347 23.05 0.03 2.17
CA ALA A 347 24.42 0.47 1.91
C ALA A 347 25.47 -0.54 2.41
N GLU A 348 25.28 -1.11 3.60
CA GLU A 348 26.17 -2.13 4.16
C GLU A 348 26.14 -3.44 3.35
N ARG A 349 24.95 -3.82 2.86
CA ARG A 349 24.80 -4.99 1.97
C ARG A 349 25.19 -4.67 0.51
N LYS A 350 25.60 -3.43 0.20
CA LYS A 350 26.02 -2.97 -1.14
C LYS A 350 24.91 -3.01 -2.19
N PHE A 351 23.65 -2.93 -1.78
CA PHE A 351 22.54 -2.72 -2.70
C PHE A 351 22.55 -1.31 -3.30
N ILE A 352 23.07 -0.35 -2.54
CA ILE A 352 23.36 1.03 -2.96
C ILE A 352 24.75 1.46 -2.48
N THR A 353 25.26 2.54 -3.07
CA THR A 353 26.53 3.12 -2.61
C THR A 353 26.32 4.02 -1.39
N ARG A 354 27.37 4.19 -0.55
CA ARG A 354 27.35 5.15 0.54
C ARG A 354 27.10 6.58 0.08
N GLU A 355 27.57 6.93 -1.10
CA GLU A 355 27.33 8.25 -1.68
C GLU A 355 25.83 8.46 -2.00
N SER A 356 25.19 7.48 -2.63
CA SER A 356 23.74 7.49 -2.90
C SER A 356 22.92 7.55 -1.61
N LEU A 357 23.35 6.81 -0.58
CA LEU A 357 22.77 6.88 0.76
C LEU A 357 22.86 8.29 1.34
N THR A 358 24.08 8.88 1.33
CA THR A 358 24.33 10.24 1.86
C THR A 358 23.43 11.27 1.16
N ALA A 359 23.33 11.21 -0.18
CA ALA A 359 22.46 12.09 -0.95
C ALA A 359 20.98 11.93 -0.58
N ARG A 360 20.52 10.69 -0.32
CA ARG A 360 19.16 10.42 0.15
C ARG A 360 18.92 11.02 1.54
N PHE A 361 19.86 10.88 2.45
CA PHE A 361 19.73 11.44 3.80
C PHE A 361 19.76 12.98 3.83
N GLU A 362 20.55 13.62 2.98
CA GLU A 362 20.51 15.09 2.84
C GLU A 362 19.11 15.57 2.44
N LYS A 363 18.48 14.85 1.49
CA LYS A 363 17.10 15.12 1.08
C LYS A 363 16.12 14.93 2.25
N ILE A 364 16.18 13.77 2.93
CA ILE A 364 15.33 13.45 4.08
C ILE A 364 15.45 14.52 5.17
N MET A 365 16.66 14.87 5.56
CA MET A 365 16.89 15.87 6.61
C MET A 365 16.39 17.27 6.22
N SER A 366 16.62 17.67 4.97
CA SER A 366 16.11 18.94 4.45
C SER A 366 14.58 19.02 4.46
N PHE A 367 13.90 17.91 4.23
CA PHE A 367 12.44 17.83 4.30
C PHE A 367 11.95 17.87 5.76
N LEU A 368 12.49 17.02 6.63
CA LEU A 368 12.07 16.91 8.03
C LEU A 368 12.27 18.21 8.83
N GLU A 369 13.29 19.00 8.52
CA GLU A 369 13.48 20.32 9.16
C GLU A 369 12.30 21.27 8.94
N LYS A 370 11.67 21.20 7.76
CA LYS A 370 10.58 22.09 7.32
C LYS A 370 9.19 21.53 7.56
N ALA A 371 9.09 20.21 7.76
CA ALA A 371 7.82 19.53 7.97
C ALA A 371 7.13 19.98 9.26
N ASP A 372 5.81 19.89 9.30
CA ASP A 372 5.02 20.19 10.49
C ASP A 372 5.47 19.33 11.68
N LYS A 373 5.60 19.99 12.81
CA LYS A 373 5.89 19.41 14.11
C LYS A 373 5.08 20.15 15.18
N PHE A 374 4.64 19.42 16.18
CA PHE A 374 3.86 19.93 17.30
C PHE A 374 4.56 19.49 18.58
N HIS A 375 5.05 20.44 19.36
CA HIS A 375 5.93 20.13 20.50
C HIS A 375 7.12 19.23 20.10
N GLY A 376 7.70 19.52 18.93
CA GLY A 376 8.80 18.76 18.36
C GLY A 376 8.44 17.39 17.77
N ALA A 377 7.27 16.84 18.08
CA ALA A 377 6.81 15.56 17.53
C ALA A 377 6.14 15.73 16.16
N PHE A 378 6.37 14.76 15.29
CA PHE A 378 5.79 14.70 13.95
C PHE A 378 4.36 14.14 14.00
N PRO A 379 3.50 14.47 13.00
CA PRO A 379 2.21 13.82 12.87
C PRO A 379 2.36 12.38 12.35
N HIS A 380 1.26 11.62 12.43
CA HIS A 380 1.19 10.26 11.89
C HIS A 380 1.54 10.23 10.40
N PHE A 381 0.87 11.10 9.63
CA PHE A 381 1.12 11.25 8.20
C PHE A 381 1.49 12.68 7.82
N LEU A 382 2.37 12.78 6.83
CA LEU A 382 2.80 14.03 6.22
C LEU A 382 2.52 14.02 4.72
N ASN A 383 2.18 15.18 4.19
CA ASN A 383 2.20 15.41 2.76
C ASN A 383 3.65 15.57 2.27
N GLY A 384 4.13 14.65 1.44
CA GLY A 384 5.51 14.63 0.95
C GLY A 384 5.91 15.81 0.07
N THR A 385 4.93 16.51 -0.52
CA THR A 385 5.19 17.72 -1.32
C THR A 385 5.29 18.96 -0.46
N THR A 386 4.40 19.11 0.52
CA THR A 386 4.29 20.35 1.31
C THR A 386 4.89 20.26 2.70
N GLY A 387 5.11 19.07 3.23
CA GLY A 387 5.52 18.84 4.62
C GLY A 387 4.42 19.07 5.65
N LYS A 388 3.17 19.29 5.22
CA LYS A 388 2.03 19.53 6.10
C LYS A 388 1.45 18.24 6.64
N VAL A 389 0.82 18.31 7.83
CA VAL A 389 0.07 17.21 8.41
C VAL A 389 -1.05 16.75 7.49
N GLU A 390 -1.23 15.44 7.37
CA GLU A 390 -2.33 14.80 6.66
C GLU A 390 -3.22 14.07 7.68
N PRO A 391 -4.40 14.62 8.03
CA PRO A 391 -5.28 14.02 9.05
C PRO A 391 -6.06 12.83 8.47
N PHE A 392 -5.36 11.79 8.11
CA PHE A 392 -5.88 10.63 7.38
C PHE A 392 -6.90 9.82 8.17
N PHE A 393 -6.71 9.68 9.48
CA PHE A 393 -7.67 9.01 10.37
C PHE A 393 -8.83 9.91 10.83
N GLY A 394 -8.88 11.13 10.32
CA GLY A 394 -9.95 12.08 10.57
C GLY A 394 -9.49 13.35 11.32
N PRO A 395 -10.40 14.29 11.58
CA PRO A 395 -10.06 15.63 12.08
C PRO A 395 -9.33 15.65 13.43
N ARG A 396 -9.35 14.56 14.19
CA ARG A 396 -8.66 14.47 15.49
C ARG A 396 -7.19 14.07 15.36
N ASP A 397 -6.80 13.57 14.18
CA ASP A 397 -5.44 13.13 13.84
C ASP A 397 -4.70 14.22 13.04
N ASN A 398 -4.84 15.48 13.49
CA ASN A 398 -4.30 16.65 12.78
C ASN A 398 -3.09 17.28 13.49
N GLY A 399 -2.46 16.57 14.41
CA GLY A 399 -1.36 17.07 15.22
C GLY A 399 -0.25 16.04 15.43
N ALA A 400 0.33 16.06 16.62
CA ALA A 400 1.44 15.17 16.97
C ALA A 400 1.01 13.72 17.17
N ASP A 401 1.84 12.78 16.68
CA ASP A 401 1.84 11.37 17.04
C ASP A 401 3.21 11.02 17.66
N LEU A 402 3.22 10.78 18.99
CA LEU A 402 4.45 10.54 19.72
C LEU A 402 5.06 9.18 19.39
N VAL A 403 4.24 8.18 19.08
CA VAL A 403 4.69 6.82 18.77
C VAL A 403 5.34 6.78 17.40
N GLU A 404 4.68 7.35 16.39
CA GLU A 404 5.25 7.46 15.04
C GLU A 404 6.55 8.27 15.05
N THR A 405 6.57 9.35 15.86
CA THR A 405 7.79 10.15 16.10
C THR A 405 8.88 9.30 16.73
N SER A 406 8.56 8.41 17.67
CA SER A 406 9.57 7.57 18.32
C SER A 406 10.18 6.56 17.36
N PHE A 407 9.40 5.98 16.45
CA PHE A 407 9.93 5.11 15.39
C PHE A 407 10.84 5.88 14.42
N LEU A 408 10.46 7.12 14.05
CA LEU A 408 11.32 7.98 13.24
C LEU A 408 12.61 8.35 13.97
N ALA A 409 12.52 8.73 15.24
CA ALA A 409 13.67 9.08 16.07
C ALA A 409 14.64 7.91 16.26
N GLN A 410 14.14 6.69 16.47
CA GLN A 410 14.94 5.46 16.53
C GLN A 410 15.80 5.30 15.28
N GLY A 411 15.21 5.44 14.09
CA GLY A 411 15.92 5.36 12.82
C GLY A 411 16.95 6.48 12.67
N MET A 412 16.59 7.72 13.00
CA MET A 412 17.49 8.87 12.95
C MET A 412 18.69 8.70 13.89
N LEU A 413 18.49 8.22 15.12
CA LEU A 413 19.58 8.00 16.08
C LEU A 413 20.54 6.91 15.62
N ALA A 414 20.04 5.84 14.99
CA ALA A 414 20.87 4.84 14.35
C ALA A 414 21.71 5.45 13.21
N ALA A 415 21.08 6.27 12.36
CA ALA A 415 21.79 7.00 11.30
C ALA A 415 22.87 7.96 11.84
N LYS A 416 22.58 8.65 12.96
CA LYS A 416 23.56 9.51 13.65
C LYS A 416 24.82 8.74 14.07
N GLN A 417 24.68 7.48 14.49
CA GLN A 417 25.81 6.63 14.84
C GLN A 417 26.54 6.08 13.61
N TYR A 418 25.80 5.85 12.53
CA TYR A 418 26.34 5.28 11.30
C TYR A 418 27.18 6.30 10.50
N PHE A 419 26.76 7.55 10.43
CA PHE A 419 27.46 8.57 9.68
C PHE A 419 28.69 9.08 10.44
N ASN A 420 29.78 9.22 9.70
CA ASN A 420 31.04 9.73 10.20
C ASN A 420 31.08 11.25 10.02
N LYS A 421 31.36 11.99 11.07
CA LYS A 421 31.41 13.47 11.06
C LYS A 421 32.62 14.05 10.31
N ALA A 422 33.50 13.22 9.73
CA ALA A 422 34.74 13.68 9.11
C ALA A 422 34.51 14.47 7.82
N ASN A 423 33.45 14.19 7.06
CA ASN A 423 33.11 14.95 5.88
C ASN A 423 31.92 15.91 6.12
N LYS A 424 31.87 17.01 5.37
CA LYS A 424 30.86 18.06 5.55
C LYS A 424 29.43 17.58 5.32
N ARG A 425 29.21 16.64 4.40
CA ARG A 425 27.86 16.14 4.06
C ARG A 425 27.33 15.26 5.19
N GLU A 426 28.14 14.35 5.70
CA GLU A 426 27.73 13.49 6.82
C GLU A 426 27.57 14.30 8.12
N LYS A 427 28.46 15.29 8.34
CA LYS A 427 28.29 16.22 9.47
C LYS A 427 26.97 16.99 9.38
N TYR A 428 26.59 17.46 8.19
CA TYR A 428 25.31 18.12 7.95
C TYR A 428 24.12 17.24 8.40
N ILE A 429 24.15 15.94 8.05
CA ILE A 429 23.10 14.98 8.43
C ILE A 429 23.05 14.82 9.96
N VAL A 430 24.20 14.57 10.58
CA VAL A 430 24.30 14.32 12.02
C VAL A 430 23.84 15.53 12.84
N ASP A 431 24.26 16.75 12.46
CA ASP A 431 23.90 17.98 13.16
C ASP A 431 22.37 18.25 13.11
N ARG A 432 21.71 17.84 12.01
CA ARG A 432 20.25 17.97 11.86
C ARG A 432 19.49 16.93 12.66
N ILE A 433 19.95 15.71 12.65
CA ILE A 433 19.38 14.65 13.49
C ILE A 433 19.45 15.08 14.96
N ASP A 434 20.59 15.59 15.38
CA ASP A 434 20.81 16.05 16.76
C ASP A 434 19.82 17.17 17.15
N ARG A 435 19.62 18.14 16.24
CA ARG A 435 18.68 19.23 16.45
C ARG A 435 17.24 18.74 16.55
N ILE A 436 16.81 17.88 15.63
CA ILE A 436 15.44 17.32 15.66
C ILE A 436 15.24 16.53 16.95
N TRP A 437 16.19 15.65 17.29
CA TRP A 437 16.13 14.81 18.49
C TRP A 437 15.99 15.62 19.77
N LYS A 438 16.79 16.66 19.94
CA LYS A 438 16.79 17.53 21.14
C LYS A 438 15.52 18.35 21.29
N ASN A 439 14.85 18.67 20.20
CA ASN A 439 13.65 19.49 20.19
C ASN A 439 12.33 18.72 20.36
N ILE A 440 12.37 17.39 20.50
CA ILE A 440 11.16 16.62 20.82
C ILE A 440 10.85 16.78 22.29
N GLU A 441 9.76 17.45 22.61
CA GLU A 441 9.31 17.74 23.98
C GLU A 441 8.59 16.52 24.58
N TRP A 442 9.34 15.44 24.88
CA TRP A 442 8.78 14.21 25.44
C TRP A 442 8.01 14.43 26.73
N ASP A 443 8.48 15.34 27.58
CA ASP A 443 7.85 15.73 28.84
C ASP A 443 6.48 16.40 28.64
N TRP A 444 6.24 17.11 27.52
CA TRP A 444 4.92 17.63 27.14
C TRP A 444 3.87 16.52 27.06
N PHE A 445 4.25 15.35 26.52
CA PHE A 445 3.34 14.23 26.31
C PHE A 445 2.98 13.47 27.59
N ARG A 446 3.38 13.95 28.74
CA ARG A 446 2.80 13.58 30.05
C ARG A 446 1.41 14.17 30.25
N LYS A 447 1.00 15.18 29.46
CA LYS A 447 -0.25 15.90 29.56
C LYS A 447 -0.33 16.86 30.77
N ASP A 448 0.03 16.38 31.96
CA ASP A 448 0.11 17.15 33.22
C ASP A 448 1.12 16.51 34.18
N ASP A 449 1.48 17.26 35.25
CA ASP A 449 2.48 16.81 36.22
C ASP A 449 2.05 15.63 37.08
N SER A 450 0.76 15.37 37.20
CA SER A 450 0.22 14.23 37.96
C SER A 450 0.25 12.93 37.20
N SER A 451 0.37 12.99 35.86
CA SER A 451 0.34 11.83 34.99
C SER A 451 1.53 10.90 35.25
N LYS A 452 1.26 9.62 35.18
CA LYS A 452 2.25 8.54 35.23
C LYS A 452 2.48 7.88 33.85
N PHE A 453 1.77 8.36 32.82
CA PHE A 453 1.78 7.83 31.48
C PHE A 453 2.25 8.89 30.49
N LEU A 454 2.80 8.45 29.37
CA LEU A 454 2.85 9.22 28.14
C LEU A 454 1.56 9.04 27.36
N TYR A 455 1.21 10.05 26.56
CA TYR A 455 0.04 10.03 25.70
C TYR A 455 0.45 9.98 24.23
N TRP A 456 -0.36 9.31 23.42
CA TRP A 456 -0.05 9.01 22.02
C TRP A 456 -0.16 10.24 21.13
N HIS A 457 -1.28 10.98 21.26
CA HIS A 457 -1.65 12.05 20.34
C HIS A 457 -1.88 13.37 21.04
N TRP A 458 -1.55 14.43 20.34
CA TRP A 458 -1.93 15.80 20.71
C TRP A 458 -2.35 16.57 19.47
N SER A 459 -3.47 17.33 19.53
CA SER A 459 -4.04 18.11 18.44
C SER A 459 -3.91 19.60 18.74
N PRO A 460 -3.48 20.46 17.78
CA PRO A 460 -3.31 21.89 18.03
C PRO A 460 -4.60 22.64 18.33
N ASP A 461 -5.73 22.17 17.84
CA ASP A 461 -7.05 22.78 18.02
C ASP A 461 -7.99 21.98 18.95
N GLN A 462 -7.73 20.68 19.16
CA GLN A 462 -8.54 19.80 20.00
C GLN A 462 -7.75 19.21 21.19
N GLN A 463 -6.47 19.58 21.32
CA GLN A 463 -5.59 19.19 22.43
C GLN A 463 -5.57 17.65 22.64
N TRP A 464 -5.94 17.19 23.83
CA TRP A 464 -5.90 15.79 24.26
C TRP A 464 -7.19 15.02 23.95
N VAL A 465 -7.94 15.38 22.91
CA VAL A 465 -9.26 14.78 22.60
C VAL A 465 -9.23 13.27 22.43
N ILE A 466 -8.15 12.70 21.86
CA ILE A 466 -7.97 11.25 21.69
C ILE A 466 -7.68 10.59 23.05
N ASN A 467 -6.89 11.25 23.91
CA ASN A 467 -6.60 10.86 25.28
C ASN A 467 -6.12 9.40 25.45
N HIS A 468 -5.34 8.89 24.50
CA HIS A 468 -4.83 7.51 24.49
C HIS A 468 -3.52 7.43 25.29
N LYS A 469 -3.56 6.74 26.44
CA LYS A 469 -2.39 6.47 27.26
C LYS A 469 -1.54 5.34 26.68
N LEU A 470 -0.22 5.51 26.72
CA LEU A 470 0.74 4.49 26.32
C LEU A 470 0.95 3.50 27.48
N ILE A 471 0.31 2.35 27.38
CA ILE A 471 0.37 1.27 28.37
C ILE A 471 0.88 0.01 27.67
N GLY A 472 1.97 -0.61 28.15
CA GLY A 472 2.45 -1.89 27.63
C GLY A 472 1.52 -3.04 28.06
N TRP A 473 1.47 -4.09 27.31
CA TRP A 473 2.41 -4.59 26.34
C TRP A 473 1.89 -4.34 24.91
N ASN A 474 2.71 -3.71 24.08
CA ASN A 474 2.47 -3.50 22.64
C ASN A 474 3.77 -3.02 21.96
N GLU A 475 3.71 -2.47 20.75
CA GLU A 475 4.85 -2.00 19.94
C GLU A 475 5.55 -0.75 20.47
N THR A 476 4.96 -0.01 21.41
CA THR A 476 5.37 1.36 21.74
C THR A 476 6.45 1.50 22.82
N LEU A 477 7.12 0.41 23.23
CA LEU A 477 8.16 0.41 24.27
C LEU A 477 9.26 1.44 24.00
N ILE A 478 9.69 1.57 22.75
CA ILE A 478 10.77 2.49 22.35
C ILE A 478 10.43 3.95 22.71
N THR A 479 9.15 4.32 22.74
CA THR A 479 8.71 5.68 23.11
C THR A 479 9.16 6.04 24.52
N TYR A 480 9.02 5.13 25.49
CA TYR A 480 9.49 5.35 26.85
C TYR A 480 11.01 5.38 26.94
N PHE A 481 11.74 4.53 26.19
CA PHE A 481 13.19 4.57 26.19
C PHE A 481 13.73 5.88 25.66
N LEU A 482 13.18 6.37 24.56
CA LEU A 482 13.61 7.62 23.97
C LEU A 482 13.25 8.81 24.88
N ALA A 483 12.05 8.80 25.44
CA ALA A 483 11.62 9.85 26.37
C ALA A 483 12.51 9.90 27.62
N ILE A 484 12.88 8.75 28.22
CA ILE A 484 13.79 8.68 29.39
C ILE A 484 15.20 9.11 29.00
N SER A 485 15.64 8.81 27.76
CA SER A 485 17.01 9.07 27.28
C SER A 485 17.17 10.46 26.64
N SER A 486 16.09 11.25 26.54
CA SER A 486 16.15 12.58 25.94
C SER A 486 17.06 13.51 26.76
N PRO A 487 17.99 14.24 26.11
CA PRO A 487 18.93 15.10 26.83
C PRO A 487 18.32 16.42 27.31
N GLU A 488 17.26 16.92 26.64
CA GLU A 488 16.69 18.25 26.91
C GLU A 488 15.29 18.15 27.55
N HIS A 489 14.46 17.25 27.07
CA HIS A 489 13.04 17.08 27.43
C HIS A 489 12.77 15.68 27.99
N GLY A 490 13.67 15.19 28.84
CA GLY A 490 13.58 13.84 29.41
C GLY A 490 12.47 13.71 30.46
N ILE A 491 11.94 12.48 30.57
CA ILE A 491 11.05 12.11 31.66
C ILE A 491 11.80 11.25 32.69
N PRO A 492 11.34 11.17 33.96
CA PRO A 492 11.95 10.33 34.96
C PRO A 492 11.96 8.83 34.56
N ALA A 493 13.05 8.11 34.83
CA ALA A 493 13.16 6.68 34.55
C ALA A 493 12.06 5.83 35.23
N SER A 494 11.52 6.32 36.34
CA SER A 494 10.39 5.71 37.04
C SER A 494 9.13 5.55 36.16
N PHE A 495 8.98 6.35 35.08
CA PHE A 495 7.87 6.24 34.13
C PHE A 495 7.85 4.89 33.40
N TYR A 496 8.96 4.19 33.31
CA TYR A 496 8.97 2.84 32.80
C TYR A 496 8.06 1.91 33.64
N TYR A 497 8.17 1.97 34.97
CA TYR A 497 7.36 1.13 35.86
C TYR A 497 6.00 1.74 36.21
N SER A 498 5.90 3.05 36.30
CA SER A 498 4.63 3.71 36.62
C SER A 498 3.70 3.92 35.42
N GLY A 499 4.27 3.99 34.21
CA GLY A 499 3.58 4.17 32.92
C GLY A 499 3.54 2.90 32.09
N TRP A 500 4.64 2.56 31.42
CA TRP A 500 4.72 1.41 30.50
C TRP A 500 4.34 0.09 31.17
N ALA A 501 5.09 -0.34 32.18
CA ALA A 501 4.90 -1.59 32.91
C ALA A 501 4.00 -1.39 34.15
N SER A 502 3.11 -0.41 34.18
CA SER A 502 2.27 -0.07 35.32
C SER A 502 1.43 -1.26 35.79
N GLN A 503 1.39 -1.42 37.13
CA GLN A 503 0.54 -2.40 37.82
C GLN A 503 -0.73 -1.75 38.38
N SER A 504 -1.05 -0.52 37.98
CA SER A 504 -2.27 0.17 38.42
C SER A 504 -3.52 -0.54 37.90
N LYS A 505 -4.65 -0.37 38.63
CA LYS A 505 -5.95 -0.89 38.19
C LYS A 505 -6.34 -0.44 36.78
N GLU A 506 -5.93 0.77 36.39
CA GLU A 506 -6.17 1.29 35.08
C GLU A 506 -5.38 0.50 34.00
N ALA A 507 -4.11 0.24 34.25
CA ALA A 507 -3.26 -0.52 33.32
C ALA A 507 -3.71 -1.99 33.22
N GLU A 508 -4.09 -2.60 34.34
CA GLU A 508 -4.67 -3.94 34.37
C GLU A 508 -5.97 -4.01 33.55
N LYS A 509 -6.89 -3.05 33.74
CA LYS A 509 -8.13 -2.94 32.98
C LYS A 509 -7.86 -2.76 31.47
N TYR A 510 -6.90 -1.91 31.11
CA TYR A 510 -6.51 -1.70 29.72
C TYR A 510 -6.05 -3.02 29.07
N ARG A 511 -5.10 -3.72 29.70
CA ARG A 511 -4.54 -4.98 29.15
C ARG A 511 -5.58 -6.08 29.07
N SER A 512 -6.38 -6.28 30.12
CA SER A 512 -7.44 -7.29 30.09
C SER A 512 -8.55 -6.96 29.09
N GLY A 513 -8.81 -5.67 28.84
CA GLY A 513 -9.80 -5.21 27.88
C GLY A 513 -9.42 -5.53 26.44
N TRP A 514 -8.22 -5.10 25.98
CA TRP A 514 -7.82 -5.37 24.61
C TRP A 514 -7.42 -6.84 24.36
N GLY A 515 -6.82 -7.51 25.33
CA GLY A 515 -6.47 -8.93 25.26
C GLY A 515 -7.63 -9.88 25.47
N GLN A 516 -8.79 -9.39 25.94
CA GLN A 516 -9.98 -10.20 26.31
C GLN A 516 -9.62 -11.37 27.23
N THR A 517 -8.63 -11.17 28.11
CA THR A 517 -8.09 -12.16 29.03
C THR A 517 -7.50 -11.48 30.27
N LYS A 518 -7.27 -12.26 31.32
CA LYS A 518 -6.48 -11.83 32.48
C LYS A 518 -5.00 -12.19 32.37
N ASP A 519 -4.63 -13.02 31.42
CA ASP A 519 -3.24 -13.42 31.20
C ASP A 519 -2.40 -12.22 30.76
N GLY A 520 -1.38 -11.87 31.55
CA GLY A 520 -0.54 -10.70 31.32
C GLY A 520 -1.18 -9.35 31.67
N SER A 521 -2.37 -9.32 32.29
CA SER A 521 -3.04 -8.07 32.70
C SER A 521 -2.21 -7.27 33.71
N LEU A 522 -1.40 -7.93 34.52
CA LEU A 522 -0.41 -7.31 35.42
C LEU A 522 0.96 -7.08 34.78
N TYR A 523 1.07 -7.02 33.46
CA TYR A 523 2.30 -6.96 32.65
C TYR A 523 3.05 -8.29 32.59
N THR A 524 3.27 -8.95 33.72
CA THR A 524 3.80 -10.33 33.76
C THR A 524 2.72 -11.32 33.34
N ASN A 525 3.12 -12.39 32.66
CA ASN A 525 2.22 -13.45 32.20
C ASN A 525 2.45 -14.75 33.00
N GLY A 526 3.56 -15.45 32.76
CA GLY A 526 3.94 -16.67 33.46
C GLY A 526 3.32 -17.96 32.90
N ASN A 527 2.43 -17.89 31.92
CA ASN A 527 1.79 -19.04 31.29
C ASN A 527 2.70 -19.73 30.24
N ILE A 528 2.28 -20.92 29.83
CA ILE A 528 2.92 -21.70 28.77
C ILE A 528 1.96 -21.80 27.60
N TYR A 529 2.38 -21.29 26.44
CA TYR A 529 1.63 -21.35 25.19
C TYR A 529 2.35 -22.26 24.19
N TYR A 530 1.66 -23.27 23.68
CA TYR A 530 2.24 -24.25 22.74
C TYR A 530 3.58 -24.84 23.22
N GLY A 531 3.71 -25.07 24.55
CA GLY A 531 4.92 -25.59 25.16
C GLY A 531 6.07 -24.56 25.30
N VAL A 532 5.81 -23.26 25.13
CA VAL A 532 6.79 -22.17 25.30
C VAL A 532 6.36 -21.25 26.45
N PRO A 533 7.23 -21.03 27.48
CA PRO A 533 6.92 -20.14 28.58
C PRO A 533 6.96 -18.68 28.15
N LEU A 534 5.99 -17.88 28.61
CA LEU A 534 5.91 -16.44 28.37
C LEU A 534 6.03 -15.68 29.70
N LYS A 535 7.06 -14.82 29.83
CA LYS A 535 7.29 -14.02 31.04
C LYS A 535 6.48 -12.72 31.04
N VAL A 536 6.51 -11.99 29.93
CA VAL A 536 5.86 -10.69 29.72
C VAL A 536 5.08 -10.73 28.42
N GLY A 537 3.88 -10.16 28.44
CA GLY A 537 3.00 -10.06 27.30
C GLY A 537 1.56 -10.37 27.64
N VAL A 538 0.61 -9.73 26.95
CA VAL A 538 -0.82 -9.95 27.11
C VAL A 538 -1.24 -11.16 26.27
N SER A 539 -2.13 -12.03 26.82
CA SER A 539 -2.54 -13.26 26.13
C SER A 539 -1.32 -14.12 25.77
N ASN A 540 -1.21 -14.55 24.53
CA ASN A 540 -0.07 -15.32 23.98
C ASN A 540 1.14 -14.46 23.57
N GLY A 541 1.17 -13.18 23.94
CA GLY A 541 2.25 -12.23 23.66
C GLY A 541 1.97 -11.24 22.52
N GLY A 542 0.90 -11.45 21.76
CA GLY A 542 0.49 -10.58 20.64
C GLY A 542 1.23 -10.83 19.33
N PRO A 543 1.01 -9.97 18.34
CA PRO A 543 1.62 -10.09 17.02
C PRO A 543 3.12 -9.80 17.04
N LEU A 544 3.86 -10.30 16.04
CA LEU A 544 5.31 -10.20 15.98
C LEU A 544 5.84 -8.77 15.96
N PHE A 545 5.10 -7.81 15.44
CA PHE A 545 5.56 -6.42 15.42
C PHE A 545 5.71 -5.81 16.82
N PHE A 546 5.02 -6.32 17.85
CA PHE A 546 5.25 -5.92 19.24
C PHE A 546 6.68 -6.17 19.71
N VAL A 547 7.33 -7.20 19.18
CA VAL A 547 8.71 -7.58 19.54
C VAL A 547 9.73 -7.15 18.49
N HIS A 548 9.31 -6.54 17.38
CA HIS A 548 10.19 -6.06 16.34
C HIS A 548 10.36 -4.54 16.36
N TYR A 549 9.29 -3.76 16.35
CA TYR A 549 9.35 -2.31 16.12
C TYR A 549 10.25 -1.57 17.12
N SER A 550 10.08 -1.83 18.41
CA SER A 550 10.90 -1.19 19.44
C SER A 550 12.34 -1.68 19.46
N PHE A 551 12.63 -2.83 18.86
CA PHE A 551 13.97 -3.46 18.92
C PHE A 551 14.75 -3.41 17.60
N LEU A 552 14.26 -2.69 16.59
CA LEU A 552 15.01 -2.50 15.33
C LEU A 552 16.29 -1.68 15.51
N GLY A 553 16.25 -0.67 16.38
CA GLY A 553 17.42 0.15 16.72
C GLY A 553 18.01 -0.13 18.10
N LEU A 554 17.45 -1.07 18.85
CA LEU A 554 17.85 -1.41 20.23
C LEU A 554 18.13 -2.90 20.34
N ASP A 555 19.34 -3.28 20.78
CA ASP A 555 19.72 -4.68 20.98
C ASP A 555 19.03 -5.29 22.22
N PRO A 556 18.04 -6.18 22.07
CA PRO A 556 17.30 -6.75 23.17
C PRO A 556 18.15 -7.67 24.06
N ARG A 557 19.31 -8.16 23.58
CA ARG A 557 20.20 -9.05 24.34
C ARG A 557 20.75 -8.39 25.59
N LYS A 558 20.89 -7.06 25.54
CA LYS A 558 21.39 -6.23 26.66
C LYS A 558 20.29 -5.66 27.53
N PHE A 559 19.05 -5.97 27.24
CA PHE A 559 17.90 -5.42 27.97
C PHE A 559 17.28 -6.44 28.91
N THR A 560 17.44 -6.20 30.22
CA THR A 560 16.88 -6.99 31.30
C THR A 560 16.32 -6.06 32.36
N ASP A 561 15.14 -6.32 32.84
CA ASP A 561 14.49 -5.58 33.92
C ASP A 561 14.04 -6.53 35.08
N ALA A 562 13.14 -6.04 35.95
CA ALA A 562 12.59 -6.81 37.04
C ALA A 562 11.71 -8.00 36.59
N TYR A 563 11.29 -8.04 35.34
CA TYR A 563 10.33 -9.03 34.83
C TYR A 563 10.97 -10.11 33.96
N CYS A 564 11.86 -9.72 33.05
CA CYS A 564 12.48 -10.68 32.13
C CYS A 564 13.74 -10.15 31.45
N ASN A 565 14.46 -11.05 30.78
CA ASN A 565 15.39 -10.71 29.71
C ASN A 565 14.57 -10.61 28.40
N TYR A 566 14.60 -9.45 27.73
CA TYR A 566 13.72 -9.18 26.58
C TYR A 566 14.15 -9.95 25.33
N PHE A 567 15.40 -10.30 25.16
CA PHE A 567 15.78 -11.18 24.06
C PHE A 567 15.14 -12.56 24.19
N SER A 568 15.19 -13.14 25.37
CA SER A 568 14.58 -14.46 25.65
C SER A 568 13.07 -14.40 25.53
N ASN A 569 12.43 -13.33 26.03
CA ASN A 569 10.98 -13.14 25.95
C ASN A 569 10.51 -12.96 24.51
N ASN A 570 11.19 -12.12 23.72
CA ASN A 570 10.85 -11.86 22.33
C ASN A 570 11.04 -13.11 21.45
N ARG A 571 12.14 -13.87 21.69
CA ARG A 571 12.34 -15.18 21.06
C ARG A 571 11.18 -16.14 21.37
N ASN A 572 10.72 -16.18 22.62
CA ASN A 572 9.63 -17.04 23.02
C ASN A 572 8.31 -16.61 22.34
N ILE A 573 8.01 -15.31 22.22
CA ILE A 573 6.86 -14.82 21.47
C ILE A 573 6.94 -15.23 19.98
N ALA A 574 8.11 -15.12 19.38
CA ALA A 574 8.32 -15.58 18.00
C ALA A 574 8.07 -17.09 17.84
N LEU A 575 8.53 -17.91 18.80
CA LEU A 575 8.28 -19.35 18.82
C LEU A 575 6.80 -19.70 19.05
N ILE A 576 6.10 -18.94 19.90
CA ILE A 576 4.66 -19.09 20.12
C ILE A 576 3.90 -18.83 18.81
N ASN A 577 4.21 -17.72 18.12
CA ASN A 577 3.60 -17.41 16.82
C ASN A 577 3.88 -18.52 15.79
N TYR A 578 5.13 -18.97 15.68
CA TYR A 578 5.51 -20.07 14.78
C TYR A 578 4.76 -21.37 15.05
N ARG A 579 4.57 -21.74 16.32
CA ARG A 579 3.88 -22.98 16.71
C ARG A 579 2.34 -22.85 16.62
N TYR A 580 1.84 -21.63 16.61
CA TYR A 580 0.41 -21.35 16.38
C TYR A 580 0.02 -21.57 14.91
N CYS A 581 0.88 -21.18 13.96
CA CYS A 581 0.67 -21.40 12.51
C CYS A 581 0.94 -22.85 12.10
#